data_af7f550589873a945b47b14cf2f09356
#
_entry.id   af7f550589873a945b47b14cf2f09356
#
_cell.length_a   1.000
_cell.length_b   1.000
_cell.length_c   1.000
_cell.angle_alpha   90.00
_cell.angle_beta   90.00
_cell.angle_gamma   90.00
#
_symmetry.space_group_name_H-M   'P 1'
#
loop_
_entity.id
_entity.type
_entity.pdbx_description
1 polymer ?
#
loop_
_entity_poly.entity_id
_entity_poly.type
_entity_poly.pdbx_seq_one_letter_code
_entity_poly.pdbx_strand_id
1 'polypeptide(L)'
;GITGVYYCFNRSYEPELKDYSKYNLHGRSFYNLGMDYKYRFHRFSIQGEAALGISGMAFMNQVLYSPLQDIRLMLVHRYYSHDYWAMFAHSFSEGSSVQNENGWYLAASVNPFNRWTFFVSADLFSFPWWRYRISKASKGVDLLFQANYVPSKAVDMYVNYRYKQKERDVTGTQGKVILPLSLIHI
;
A
#
# COMPACT_ATOMS: atom_id res chain seq x y z
N GLY A 1 15.03 10.50 -10.66
CA GLY A 1 15.16 9.75 -11.93
C GLY A 1 13.92 9.90 -12.79
N ILE A 2 14.05 9.43 -14.04
CA ILE A 2 12.93 9.33 -15.00
C ILE A 2 13.01 7.95 -15.62
N THR A 3 11.89 7.25 -15.67
CA THR A 3 11.80 5.90 -16.22
C THR A 3 10.62 5.82 -17.17
N GLY A 4 10.84 5.24 -18.35
CA GLY A 4 9.80 4.97 -19.32
C GLY A 4 9.76 3.48 -19.66
N VAL A 5 8.57 2.93 -19.74
CA VAL A 5 8.33 1.54 -20.16
C VAL A 5 7.30 1.53 -21.25
N TYR A 6 7.61 0.88 -22.37
CA TYR A 6 6.68 0.62 -23.46
C TYR A 6 6.63 -0.87 -23.73
N TYR A 7 5.46 -1.42 -23.89
CA TYR A 7 5.25 -2.83 -24.23
C TYR A 7 4.09 -3.00 -25.20
N CYS A 8 4.25 -3.99 -26.09
CA CYS A 8 3.28 -4.30 -27.12
C CYS A 8 3.07 -5.81 -27.18
N PHE A 9 1.82 -6.23 -27.20
CA PHE A 9 1.46 -7.64 -27.33
C PHE A 9 1.20 -8.04 -28.78
N ASN A 10 1.53 -9.27 -29.12
CA ASN A 10 1.24 -9.83 -30.46
C ASN A 10 -0.27 -9.95 -30.71
N ARG A 11 -1.08 -10.09 -29.64
CA ARG A 11 -2.54 -10.13 -29.70
C ARG A 11 -3.13 -9.02 -28.85
N SER A 12 -4.32 -8.52 -29.24
CA SER A 12 -5.07 -7.59 -28.38
C SER A 12 -5.43 -8.26 -27.07
N TYR A 13 -5.16 -7.56 -25.97
CA TYR A 13 -5.62 -7.97 -24.65
C TYR A 13 -7.04 -7.42 -24.44
N GLU A 14 -8.02 -8.32 -24.42
CA GLU A 14 -9.44 -7.98 -24.30
C GLU A 14 -10.06 -8.78 -23.16
N PRO A 15 -9.87 -8.37 -21.90
CA PRO A 15 -10.47 -9.05 -20.76
C PRO A 15 -11.98 -8.84 -20.76
N GLU A 16 -12.72 -9.80 -20.19
CA GLU A 16 -14.14 -9.62 -19.93
C GLU A 16 -14.34 -8.44 -18.96
N LEU A 17 -14.99 -7.39 -19.44
CA LEU A 17 -15.24 -6.19 -18.65
C LEU A 17 -16.48 -6.39 -17.78
N LYS A 18 -16.28 -6.45 -16.46
CA LYS A 18 -17.32 -6.39 -15.43
C LYS A 18 -17.27 -5.03 -14.76
N ASP A 19 -18.31 -4.63 -14.04
CA ASP A 19 -18.39 -3.32 -13.40
C ASP A 19 -17.14 -2.99 -12.57
N TYR A 20 -16.62 -3.95 -11.81
CA TYR A 20 -15.41 -3.79 -11.00
C TYR A 20 -14.11 -3.79 -11.82
N SER A 21 -14.10 -4.31 -13.04
CA SER A 21 -12.94 -4.38 -13.94
C SER A 21 -13.08 -3.49 -15.19
N LYS A 22 -14.05 -2.59 -15.19
CA LYS A 22 -14.35 -1.71 -16.32
C LYS A 22 -13.15 -0.89 -16.81
N TYR A 23 -12.26 -0.53 -15.89
CA TYR A 23 -11.05 0.26 -16.18
C TYR A 23 -9.78 -0.58 -16.33
N ASN A 24 -9.91 -1.90 -16.40
CA ASN A 24 -8.78 -2.75 -16.67
C ASN A 24 -8.20 -2.49 -18.06
N LEU A 25 -6.93 -2.79 -18.19
CA LEU A 25 -6.19 -2.63 -19.43
C LEU A 25 -6.86 -3.40 -20.57
N HIS A 26 -6.98 -2.76 -21.75
CA HIS A 26 -7.40 -3.39 -22.98
C HIS A 26 -6.64 -2.78 -24.17
N GLY A 27 -6.37 -3.57 -25.21
CA GLY A 27 -5.62 -3.15 -26.38
C GLY A 27 -4.30 -3.90 -26.57
N ARG A 28 -3.40 -3.36 -27.37
CA ARG A 28 -2.15 -4.02 -27.75
C ARG A 28 -0.90 -3.33 -27.26
N SER A 29 -0.92 -2.00 -27.16
CA SER A 29 0.26 -1.19 -26.89
C SER A 29 0.03 -0.35 -25.63
N PHE A 30 0.99 -0.34 -24.75
CA PHE A 30 0.90 0.31 -23.46
C PHE A 30 2.20 1.00 -23.10
N TYR A 31 2.09 2.07 -22.34
CA TYR A 31 3.25 2.77 -21.80
C TYR A 31 3.01 3.21 -20.36
N ASN A 32 4.08 3.29 -19.62
CA ASN A 32 4.12 3.95 -18.33
C ASN A 32 5.35 4.87 -18.29
N LEU A 33 5.15 6.07 -17.79
CA LEU A 33 6.20 7.05 -17.56
C LEU A 33 6.25 7.35 -16.07
N GLY A 34 7.40 7.18 -15.45
CA GLY A 34 7.64 7.42 -14.04
C GLY A 34 8.71 8.46 -13.78
N MET A 35 8.56 9.20 -12.70
CA MET A 35 9.54 10.11 -12.16
C MET A 35 9.69 9.85 -10.66
N ASP A 36 10.92 9.69 -10.20
CA ASP A 36 11.22 9.51 -8.79
C ASP A 36 12.14 10.62 -8.28
N TYR A 37 12.02 10.89 -6.98
CA TYR A 37 12.88 11.82 -6.28
C TYR A 37 13.23 11.32 -4.89
N LYS A 38 14.41 11.75 -4.41
CA LYS A 38 14.87 11.48 -3.05
C LYS A 38 15.65 12.70 -2.56
N TYR A 39 15.23 13.22 -1.42
CA TYR A 39 15.88 14.33 -0.76
C TYR A 39 16.14 14.00 0.70
N ARG A 40 17.34 14.31 1.20
CA ARG A 40 17.71 14.09 2.58
C ARG A 40 18.21 15.41 3.19
N PHE A 41 17.61 15.78 4.30
CA PHE A 41 17.94 17.00 5.02
C PHE A 41 17.92 16.73 6.52
N HIS A 42 19.09 16.89 7.17
CA HIS A 42 19.27 16.62 8.60
C HIS A 42 18.70 15.24 8.99
N ARG A 43 17.63 15.24 9.76
CA ARG A 43 16.95 14.05 10.30
C ARG A 43 15.76 13.60 9.45
N PHE A 44 15.50 14.29 8.34
CA PHE A 44 14.43 13.98 7.39
C PHE A 44 14.98 13.31 6.13
N SER A 45 14.28 12.32 5.66
CA SER A 45 14.45 11.78 4.32
C SER A 45 13.09 11.75 3.64
N ILE A 46 12.96 12.47 2.55
CA ILE A 46 11.74 12.54 1.73
C ILE A 46 12.04 11.84 0.42
N GLN A 47 11.19 10.93 0.03
CA GLN A 47 11.28 10.26 -1.27
C GLN A 47 9.89 10.04 -1.83
N GLY A 48 9.79 10.02 -3.14
CA GLY A 48 8.52 9.77 -3.79
C GLY A 48 8.69 9.38 -5.23
N GLU A 49 7.60 8.86 -5.77
CA GLU A 49 7.46 8.46 -7.15
C GLU A 49 6.10 8.92 -7.65
N ALA A 50 6.07 9.43 -8.87
CA ALA A 50 4.86 9.74 -9.62
C ALA A 50 4.93 9.03 -10.97
N ALA A 51 3.85 8.40 -11.38
CA ALA A 51 3.78 7.68 -12.63
C ALA A 51 2.49 7.98 -13.38
N LEU A 52 2.61 8.06 -14.70
CA LEU A 52 1.50 8.21 -15.63
C LEU A 52 1.41 6.95 -16.50
N GLY A 53 0.23 6.40 -16.61
CA GLY A 53 -0.09 5.34 -17.54
C GLY A 53 -0.88 5.88 -18.74
N ILE A 54 -1.38 4.96 -19.57
CA ILE A 54 -2.16 5.33 -20.76
C ILE A 54 -3.46 6.07 -20.41
N SER A 55 -4.03 5.79 -19.25
CA SER A 55 -5.33 6.33 -18.82
C SER A 55 -5.41 6.71 -17.34
N GLY A 56 -4.29 6.74 -16.63
CA GLY A 56 -4.36 7.06 -15.21
C GLY A 56 -3.02 7.46 -14.64
N MET A 57 -3.04 7.81 -13.35
CA MET A 57 -1.86 8.25 -12.61
C MET A 57 -1.71 7.51 -11.28
N ALA A 58 -0.48 7.42 -10.84
CA ALA A 58 -0.13 6.88 -9.53
C ALA A 58 0.93 7.77 -8.89
N PHE A 59 0.88 7.94 -7.58
CA PHE A 59 1.97 8.53 -6.84
C PHE A 59 2.07 7.94 -5.43
N MET A 60 3.31 7.87 -4.96
CA MET A 60 3.64 7.47 -3.60
C MET A 60 4.69 8.43 -3.05
N ASN A 61 4.45 8.94 -1.87
CA ASN A 61 5.36 9.83 -1.17
C ASN A 61 5.65 9.27 0.22
N GLN A 62 6.89 9.30 0.62
CA GLN A 62 7.35 8.82 1.92
C GLN A 62 8.18 9.89 2.62
N VAL A 63 7.90 10.09 3.89
CA VAL A 63 8.70 10.91 4.79
C VAL A 63 9.20 10.02 5.93
N LEU A 64 10.51 9.99 6.10
CA LEU A 64 11.17 9.39 7.25
C LEU A 64 11.73 10.50 8.11
N TYR A 65 11.45 10.44 9.41
CA TYR A 65 11.96 11.38 10.41
C TYR A 65 12.58 10.63 11.57
N SER A 66 13.85 10.93 11.87
CA SER A 66 14.59 10.31 12.98
C SER A 66 14.98 11.39 13.98
N PRO A 67 14.09 11.78 14.92
CA PRO A 67 14.38 12.83 15.91
C PRO A 67 15.55 12.48 16.84
N LEU A 68 15.67 11.20 17.18
CA LEU A 68 16.73 10.63 17.99
C LEU A 68 17.27 9.36 17.31
N GLN A 69 18.41 8.84 17.76
CA GLN A 69 19.00 7.61 17.23
C GLN A 69 18.08 6.40 17.43
N ASP A 70 17.31 6.41 18.53
CA ASP A 70 16.45 5.32 18.94
C ASP A 70 14.99 5.49 18.50
N ILE A 71 14.66 6.56 17.79
CA ILE A 71 13.29 6.84 17.33
C ILE A 71 13.28 7.06 15.83
N ARG A 72 12.44 6.31 15.14
CA ARG A 72 12.17 6.46 13.70
C ARG A 72 10.67 6.56 13.48
N LEU A 73 10.27 7.57 12.74
CA LEU A 73 8.89 7.81 12.33
C LEU A 73 8.81 7.76 10.82
N MET A 74 7.77 7.16 10.30
CA MET A 74 7.52 7.04 8.86
C MET A 74 6.08 7.43 8.57
N LEU A 75 5.92 8.24 7.53
CA LEU A 75 4.63 8.56 6.91
C LEU A 75 4.72 8.21 5.43
N VAL A 76 3.78 7.44 4.94
CA VAL A 76 3.63 7.16 3.50
C VAL A 76 2.23 7.56 3.07
N HIS A 77 2.14 8.30 1.98
CA HIS A 77 0.89 8.53 1.26
C HIS A 77 0.99 7.86 -0.10
N ARG A 78 -0.05 7.11 -0.47
CA ARG A 78 -0.17 6.46 -1.77
C ARG A 78 -1.52 6.78 -2.40
N TYR A 79 -1.48 7.05 -3.69
CA TYR A 79 -2.66 7.26 -4.50
C TYR A 79 -2.47 6.57 -5.85
N TYR A 80 -3.42 5.72 -6.21
CA TYR A 80 -3.47 5.03 -7.48
C TYR A 80 -4.86 5.22 -8.06
N SER A 81 -4.97 5.94 -9.17
CA SER A 81 -6.26 6.18 -9.80
C SER A 81 -6.90 4.84 -10.24
N HIS A 82 -8.21 4.81 -10.34
CA HIS A 82 -8.96 3.58 -10.67
C HIS A 82 -8.71 3.08 -12.10
N ASP A 83 -8.20 3.93 -12.97
CA ASP A 83 -7.86 3.68 -14.36
C ASP A 83 -6.34 3.58 -14.60
N TYR A 84 -5.51 3.77 -13.56
CA TYR A 84 -4.08 3.53 -13.66
C TYR A 84 -3.79 2.04 -13.77
N TRP A 85 -2.91 1.70 -14.70
CA TRP A 85 -2.45 0.34 -14.87
C TRP A 85 -0.95 0.30 -15.16
N ALA A 86 -0.23 -0.54 -14.42
CA ALA A 86 1.17 -0.84 -14.67
C ALA A 86 1.41 -2.34 -14.45
N MET A 87 1.52 -3.10 -15.54
CA MET A 87 1.57 -4.56 -15.51
C MET A 87 2.74 -5.13 -14.71
N PHE A 88 3.85 -4.44 -14.72
CA PHE A 88 5.09 -4.89 -14.07
C PHE A 88 5.41 -4.10 -12.79
N ALA A 89 4.54 -3.20 -12.36
CA ALA A 89 4.78 -2.42 -11.15
C ALA A 89 4.37 -3.23 -9.91
N HIS A 90 5.27 -3.24 -8.94
CA HIS A 90 5.00 -3.67 -7.58
C HIS A 90 5.22 -2.47 -6.66
N SER A 91 4.18 -1.99 -6.06
CA SER A 91 4.22 -0.86 -5.14
C SER A 91 3.55 -1.22 -3.82
N PHE A 92 3.78 -0.43 -2.80
CA PHE A 92 3.11 -0.59 -1.51
C PHE A 92 1.61 -0.35 -1.68
N SER A 93 0.83 -1.40 -1.69
CA SER A 93 -0.62 -1.37 -1.83
C SER A 93 -1.29 -2.44 -0.96
N GLU A 94 -2.50 -2.17 -0.55
CA GLU A 94 -3.37 -3.14 0.12
C GLU A 94 -4.10 -4.05 -0.90
N GLY A 95 -4.30 -3.54 -2.10
CA GLY A 95 -4.83 -4.27 -3.24
C GLY A 95 -3.82 -5.23 -3.86
N SER A 96 -4.29 -6.16 -4.69
CA SER A 96 -3.44 -7.08 -5.47
C SER A 96 -2.78 -6.42 -6.68
N SER A 97 -3.20 -5.21 -7.03
CA SER A 97 -2.69 -4.42 -8.14
C SER A 97 -2.48 -2.98 -7.71
N VAL A 98 -1.57 -2.28 -8.38
CA VAL A 98 -1.31 -0.85 -8.17
C VAL A 98 -2.39 -0.05 -8.90
N GLN A 99 -3.60 -0.06 -8.38
CA GLN A 99 -4.78 0.54 -8.98
C GLN A 99 -5.86 0.81 -7.94
N ASN A 100 -6.67 1.86 -8.13
CA ASN A 100 -7.88 2.12 -7.36
C ASN A 100 -7.66 2.15 -5.85
N GLU A 101 -6.63 2.84 -5.38
CA GLU A 101 -6.32 2.90 -3.95
C GLU A 101 -5.84 4.29 -3.53
N ASN A 102 -6.32 4.75 -2.39
CA ASN A 102 -5.82 5.92 -1.69
C ASN A 102 -5.56 5.53 -0.23
N GLY A 103 -4.33 5.68 0.23
CA GLY A 103 -3.93 5.20 1.55
C GLY A 103 -2.88 6.06 2.23
N TRP A 104 -2.97 6.06 3.58
CA TRP A 104 -2.02 6.67 4.48
C TRP A 104 -1.45 5.61 5.42
N TYR A 105 -0.16 5.47 5.43
CA TYR A 105 0.53 4.57 6.35
C TYR A 105 1.43 5.38 7.29
N LEU A 106 1.22 5.17 8.58
CA LEU A 106 2.05 5.74 9.64
C LEU A 106 2.76 4.60 10.35
N ALA A 107 4.03 4.80 10.67
CA ALA A 107 4.76 3.85 11.50
C ALA A 107 5.73 4.57 12.43
N ALA A 108 5.94 3.96 13.58
CA ALA A 108 6.93 4.37 14.55
C ALA A 108 7.72 3.17 15.06
N SER A 109 9.03 3.33 15.15
CA SER A 109 9.94 2.37 15.78
C SER A 109 10.72 3.06 16.87
N VAL A 110 10.76 2.46 18.07
CA VAL A 110 11.42 3.01 19.24
C VAL A 110 12.24 1.93 19.94
N ASN A 111 13.49 2.25 20.28
CA ASN A 111 14.40 1.38 21.02
C ASN A 111 14.67 1.98 22.42
N PRO A 112 13.70 1.97 23.35
CA PRO A 112 13.83 2.70 24.62
C PRO A 112 14.84 2.06 25.58
N PHE A 113 15.12 0.77 25.41
CA PHE A 113 16.05 0.00 26.24
C PHE A 113 16.93 -0.89 25.35
N ASN A 114 18.13 -1.23 25.86
CA ASN A 114 18.97 -2.21 25.20
C ASN A 114 18.22 -3.52 24.94
N ARG A 115 18.34 -4.05 23.75
CA ARG A 115 17.74 -5.33 23.33
C ARG A 115 16.23 -5.30 23.07
N TRP A 116 15.55 -4.16 23.26
CA TRP A 116 14.13 -4.02 23.01
C TRP A 116 13.88 -3.09 21.83
N THR A 117 13.04 -3.53 20.91
CA THR A 117 12.51 -2.69 19.82
C THR A 117 11.00 -2.80 19.81
N PHE A 118 10.33 -1.67 19.91
CA PHE A 118 8.88 -1.57 19.74
C PHE A 118 8.57 -0.94 18.39
N PHE A 119 7.63 -1.55 17.69
CA PHE A 119 7.15 -1.08 16.41
C PHE A 119 5.63 -0.99 16.44
N VAL A 120 5.09 0.13 15.97
CA VAL A 120 3.66 0.33 15.77
C VAL A 120 3.42 0.84 14.37
N SER A 121 2.35 0.41 13.72
CA SER A 121 1.91 0.98 12.45
C SER A 121 0.41 1.01 12.32
N ALA A 122 -0.06 1.96 11.52
CA ALA A 122 -1.45 2.14 11.13
C ALA A 122 -1.52 2.38 9.63
N ASP A 123 -2.24 1.55 8.92
CA ASP A 123 -2.55 1.70 7.50
C ASP A 123 -4.04 2.00 7.33
N LEU A 124 -4.33 3.20 6.83
CA LEU A 124 -5.67 3.67 6.53
C LEU A 124 -5.83 3.72 5.02
N PHE A 125 -6.71 2.92 4.45
CA PHE A 125 -6.85 2.82 3.01
C PHE A 125 -8.31 2.87 2.56
N SER A 126 -8.49 3.35 1.34
CA SER A 126 -9.79 3.41 0.68
C SER A 126 -9.66 3.04 -0.79
N PHE A 127 -10.73 2.49 -1.32
CA PHE A 127 -10.86 2.11 -2.71
C PHE A 127 -12.02 2.90 -3.31
N PRO A 128 -11.75 3.95 -4.07
CA PRO A 128 -12.78 4.82 -4.65
C PRO A 128 -13.74 4.11 -5.61
N TRP A 129 -13.26 3.11 -6.35
CA TRP A 129 -14.05 2.32 -7.29
C TRP A 129 -14.37 0.91 -6.77
N TRP A 130 -15.32 0.25 -7.39
CA TRP A 130 -15.74 -1.11 -7.08
C TRP A 130 -14.60 -2.10 -7.19
N ARG A 131 -14.68 -3.18 -6.42
CA ARG A 131 -13.75 -4.29 -6.46
C ARG A 131 -14.51 -5.60 -6.54
N TYR A 132 -13.84 -6.67 -6.85
CA TYR A 132 -14.45 -7.99 -6.82
C TYR A 132 -15.17 -8.25 -5.49
N ARG A 133 -16.46 -8.56 -5.55
CA ARG A 133 -17.38 -8.74 -4.40
C ARG A 133 -17.58 -7.50 -3.51
N ILE A 134 -17.34 -6.32 -4.05
CA ILE A 134 -17.59 -5.06 -3.33
C ILE A 134 -18.16 -4.05 -4.32
N SER A 135 -19.48 -3.86 -4.25
CA SER A 135 -20.28 -3.07 -5.19
C SER A 135 -20.35 -1.57 -4.88
N LYS A 136 -19.45 -1.07 -4.05
CA LYS A 136 -19.35 0.35 -3.67
C LYS A 136 -17.91 0.72 -3.37
N ALA A 137 -17.64 2.04 -3.29
CA ALA A 137 -16.40 2.53 -2.68
C ALA A 137 -16.26 1.96 -1.27
N SER A 138 -15.07 1.53 -0.90
CA SER A 138 -14.82 0.83 0.37
C SER A 138 -13.55 1.33 1.04
N LYS A 139 -13.45 1.12 2.34
CA LYS A 139 -12.31 1.53 3.15
C LYS A 139 -11.93 0.44 4.16
N GLY A 140 -10.75 0.58 4.72
CA GLY A 140 -10.29 -0.30 5.78
C GLY A 140 -9.17 0.32 6.59
N VAL A 141 -8.83 -0.40 7.66
CA VAL A 141 -7.74 -0.06 8.57
C VAL A 141 -6.97 -1.33 8.91
N ASP A 142 -5.66 -1.21 9.04
CA ASP A 142 -4.75 -2.27 9.45
C ASP A 142 -3.81 -1.70 10.51
N LEU A 143 -3.91 -2.18 11.74
CA LEU A 143 -3.10 -1.76 12.87
C LEU A 143 -2.16 -2.90 13.26
N LEU A 144 -0.89 -2.61 13.45
CA LEU A 144 0.11 -3.56 13.90
C LEU A 144 0.87 -3.00 15.09
N PHE A 145 1.01 -3.79 16.12
CA PHE A 145 1.95 -3.60 17.21
C PHE A 145 2.91 -4.79 17.28
N GLN A 146 4.19 -4.52 17.39
CA GLN A 146 5.22 -5.55 17.54
C GLN A 146 6.23 -5.15 18.60
N ALA A 147 6.57 -6.10 19.49
CA ALA A 147 7.63 -5.97 20.45
C ALA A 147 8.68 -7.05 20.18
N ASN A 148 9.91 -6.65 19.93
CA ASN A 148 11.05 -7.54 19.73
C ASN A 148 11.99 -7.45 20.92
N TYR A 149 12.47 -8.61 21.38
CA TYR A 149 13.46 -8.74 22.44
C TYR A 149 14.60 -9.67 22.01
N VAL A 150 15.82 -9.13 21.96
CA VAL A 150 17.03 -9.82 21.54
C VAL A 150 18.00 -9.91 22.72
N PRO A 151 17.84 -10.88 23.66
CA PRO A 151 18.69 -11.01 24.84
C PRO A 151 20.15 -11.37 24.49
N SER A 152 20.36 -12.10 23.41
CA SER A 152 21.68 -12.51 22.96
C SER A 152 21.72 -12.66 21.43
N LYS A 153 22.89 -12.85 20.84
CA LYS A 153 23.05 -13.09 19.41
C LYS A 153 22.37 -14.40 18.92
N ALA A 154 22.11 -15.32 19.82
CA ALA A 154 21.53 -16.63 19.50
C ALA A 154 20.01 -16.69 19.73
N VAL A 155 19.43 -15.66 20.35
CA VAL A 155 18.01 -15.68 20.74
C VAL A 155 17.37 -14.38 20.30
N ASP A 156 16.33 -14.51 19.48
CA ASP A 156 15.44 -13.42 19.04
C ASP A 156 14.00 -13.84 19.31
N MET A 157 13.29 -13.03 20.06
CA MET A 157 11.90 -13.27 20.45
C MET A 157 11.06 -12.07 20.04
N TYR A 158 9.87 -12.32 19.50
CA TYR A 158 8.94 -11.25 19.21
C TYR A 158 7.50 -11.65 19.55
N VAL A 159 6.73 -10.62 19.85
CA VAL A 159 5.27 -10.71 19.98
C VAL A 159 4.68 -9.68 19.06
N ASN A 160 3.70 -10.05 18.26
CA ASN A 160 2.96 -9.11 17.45
C ASN A 160 1.45 -9.25 17.67
N TYR A 161 0.77 -8.12 17.59
CA TYR A 161 -0.68 -8.01 17.59
C TYR A 161 -1.09 -7.22 16.35
N ARG A 162 -1.98 -7.80 15.53
CA ARG A 162 -2.51 -7.14 14.34
C ARG A 162 -4.02 -7.11 14.38
N TYR A 163 -4.58 -5.94 14.17
CA TYR A 163 -6.00 -5.72 13.97
C TYR A 163 -6.25 -5.21 12.57
N LYS A 164 -7.04 -5.93 11.78
CA LYS A 164 -7.37 -5.56 10.40
C LYS A 164 -8.86 -5.59 10.18
N GLN A 165 -9.38 -4.49 9.64
CA GLN A 165 -10.79 -4.34 9.31
C GLN A 165 -10.95 -3.87 7.87
N LYS A 166 -11.80 -4.53 7.10
CA LYS A 166 -12.15 -4.18 5.71
C LYS A 166 -13.64 -4.27 5.50
N GLU A 167 -14.17 -3.41 4.65
CA GLU A 167 -15.56 -3.48 4.19
C GLU A 167 -15.72 -4.53 3.09
N ARG A 168 -16.76 -5.36 3.17
CA ARG A 168 -17.17 -6.38 2.19
C ARG A 168 -18.68 -6.37 2.02
N ASP A 169 -19.15 -6.73 0.80
CA ASP A 169 -20.57 -7.02 0.58
C ASP A 169 -20.94 -8.35 1.27
N VAL A 170 -22.11 -8.41 1.89
CA VAL A 170 -22.67 -9.66 2.41
C VAL A 170 -23.36 -10.42 1.28
N THR A 171 -23.18 -11.73 1.22
CA THR A 171 -23.83 -12.60 0.23
C THR A 171 -25.35 -12.52 0.40
N GLY A 172 -26.08 -12.12 -0.64
CA GLY A 172 -27.53 -12.02 -0.65
C GLY A 172 -28.13 -10.69 -0.21
N THR A 173 -27.33 -9.71 0.20
CA THR A 173 -27.80 -8.37 0.58
C THR A 173 -26.95 -7.31 -0.13
N GLN A 174 -27.57 -6.34 -0.80
CA GLN A 174 -26.87 -5.18 -1.38
C GLN A 174 -26.46 -4.19 -0.28
N GLY A 175 -25.64 -4.63 0.64
CA GLY A 175 -25.17 -3.82 1.77
C GLY A 175 -23.68 -3.99 2.03
N LYS A 176 -23.05 -2.95 2.62
CA LYS A 176 -21.70 -3.06 3.16
C LYS A 176 -21.77 -3.68 4.56
N VAL A 177 -21.01 -4.74 4.78
CA VAL A 177 -20.75 -5.27 6.12
C VAL A 177 -19.29 -5.11 6.43
N ILE A 178 -19.00 -4.59 7.61
CA ILE A 178 -17.66 -4.47 8.16
C ILE A 178 -17.32 -5.79 8.85
N LEU A 179 -16.31 -6.49 8.37
CA LEU A 179 -15.79 -7.68 9.01
C LEU A 179 -14.47 -7.35 9.70
N PRO A 180 -14.42 -7.35 11.04
CA PRO A 180 -13.17 -7.25 11.77
C PRO A 180 -12.39 -8.58 11.63
N LEU A 181 -11.12 -8.48 11.25
CA LEU A 181 -10.17 -9.59 11.29
C LEU A 181 -9.11 -9.23 12.30
N SER A 182 -9.04 -9.99 13.39
CA SER A 182 -7.99 -9.88 14.40
C SER A 182 -7.11 -11.13 14.31
N LEU A 183 -5.81 -10.96 14.18
CA LEU A 183 -4.82 -12.02 14.19
C LEU A 183 -3.83 -11.73 15.32
N ILE A 184 -3.68 -12.66 16.24
CA ILE A 184 -2.65 -12.65 17.28
C ILE A 184 -1.65 -13.74 16.91
N HIS A 185 -0.39 -13.36 16.72
CA HIS A 185 0.72 -14.29 16.59
C HIS A 185 1.64 -14.13 17.79
N ILE A 186 1.95 -15.24 18.42
CA ILE A 186 2.91 -15.35 19.52
C ILE A 186 4.09 -16.16 19.03
#